data_1427db981a6c77712a7eeb970708d138
#
_entry.id   1427db981a6c77712a7eeb970708d138
#
_cell.length_a   1.000
_cell.length_b   1.000
_cell.length_c   1.000
_cell.angle_alpha   90.00
_cell.angle_beta   90.00
_cell.angle_gamma   90.00
#
_symmetry.space_group_name_H-M   'P 1'
#
loop_
_entity.id
_entity.type
_entity.pdbx_description
1 polymer ?
#
loop_
_entity_poly.entity_id
_entity_poly.type
_entity_poly.pdbx_seq_one_letter_code
_entity_poly.pdbx_strand_id
1 'polypeptide(L)'
;MKNSIYDCVTLPLSKIHNRAGNITIVEGQTNIPFDVRRIYYLYDIPGGEDRGGHAHKELHQLIVAASGSFNVLLDDGQNKKIVTLNRPDYGLMVVPGIWRELFEFSSGAICLVLASHKYDKDDYMRNYDQFVNFLNNKDIIQTNNINYNL
;
A
#
# COMPACT_ATOMS: atom_id res chain seq x y z
N MET A 1 16.25 -6.82 -6.11
CA MET A 1 15.76 -5.83 -7.09
C MET A 1 14.96 -4.76 -6.34
N LYS A 2 15.10 -3.51 -6.74
CA LYS A 2 14.37 -2.38 -6.14
C LYS A 2 12.97 -2.31 -6.73
N ASN A 3 11.95 -2.22 -5.88
CA ASN A 3 10.58 -2.02 -6.30
C ASN A 3 10.36 -0.59 -6.81
N SER A 4 9.40 -0.40 -7.69
CA SER A 4 8.96 0.88 -8.22
C SER A 4 7.46 1.08 -8.01
N ILE A 5 6.98 2.29 -8.26
CA ILE A 5 5.54 2.57 -8.22
C ILE A 5 4.74 1.74 -9.24
N TYR A 6 5.40 1.22 -10.30
CA TYR A 6 4.76 0.38 -11.32
C TYR A 6 4.50 -1.05 -10.83
N ASP A 7 5.17 -1.48 -9.74
CA ASP A 7 4.88 -2.74 -9.06
C ASP A 7 3.66 -2.64 -8.14
N CYS A 8 3.19 -1.42 -7.86
CA CYS A 8 1.94 -1.16 -7.16
C CYS A 8 0.79 -1.13 -8.15
N VAL A 9 -0.07 -2.11 -8.09
CA VAL A 9 -1.15 -2.28 -9.07
C VAL A 9 -2.52 -2.29 -8.40
N THR A 10 -3.53 -1.81 -9.13
CA THR A 10 -4.92 -1.93 -8.71
C THR A 10 -5.45 -3.30 -9.13
N LEU A 11 -6.02 -4.04 -8.19
CA LEU A 11 -6.58 -5.38 -8.40
C LEU A 11 -8.10 -5.33 -8.31
N PRO A 12 -8.82 -5.90 -9.29
CA PRO A 12 -10.23 -6.20 -9.10
C PRO A 12 -10.38 -7.31 -8.05
N LEU A 13 -11.31 -7.12 -7.12
CA LEU A 13 -11.63 -8.11 -6.09
C LEU A 13 -12.91 -8.86 -6.45
N SER A 14 -13.01 -10.11 -6.02
CA SER A 14 -14.20 -10.93 -6.25
C SER A 14 -15.44 -10.25 -5.67
N LYS A 15 -16.48 -10.11 -6.49
CA LYS A 15 -17.75 -9.53 -6.08
C LYS A 15 -18.91 -10.46 -6.44
N ILE A 16 -19.73 -10.79 -5.46
CA ILE A 16 -20.97 -11.51 -5.61
C ILE A 16 -22.11 -10.50 -5.44
N HIS A 17 -22.90 -10.33 -6.49
CA HIS A 17 -24.00 -9.38 -6.51
C HIS A 17 -25.35 -10.07 -6.50
N ASN A 18 -26.29 -9.57 -5.71
CA ASN A 18 -27.71 -9.84 -5.84
C ASN A 18 -28.50 -8.59 -5.40
N ARG A 19 -29.85 -8.66 -5.52
CA ARG A 19 -30.71 -7.52 -5.18
C ARG A 19 -30.62 -7.07 -3.70
N ALA A 20 -30.09 -7.93 -2.82
CA ALA A 20 -29.93 -7.63 -1.39
C ALA A 20 -28.56 -6.97 -1.08
N GLY A 21 -27.71 -6.82 -2.09
CA GLY A 21 -26.40 -6.18 -1.95
C GLY A 21 -25.26 -6.97 -2.57
N ASN A 22 -24.04 -6.62 -2.20
CA ASN A 22 -22.82 -7.21 -2.72
C ASN A 22 -21.97 -7.79 -1.61
N ILE A 23 -21.24 -8.86 -1.93
CA ILE A 23 -20.17 -9.41 -1.10
C ILE A 23 -18.87 -9.30 -1.89
N THR A 24 -17.83 -8.76 -1.28
CA THR A 24 -16.46 -8.79 -1.82
C THR A 24 -15.59 -9.66 -0.94
N ILE A 25 -14.82 -10.55 -1.58
CA ILE A 25 -14.02 -11.56 -0.91
C ILE A 25 -12.54 -11.30 -1.20
N VAL A 26 -11.72 -11.32 -0.13
CA VAL A 26 -10.26 -11.30 -0.23
C VAL A 26 -9.73 -12.52 0.50
N GLU A 27 -9.05 -13.40 -0.22
CA GLU A 27 -8.43 -14.61 0.32
C GLU A 27 -6.92 -14.57 0.09
N GLY A 28 -6.15 -14.72 1.16
CA GLY A 28 -4.70 -14.82 1.08
C GLY A 28 -4.27 -15.98 0.17
N GLN A 29 -3.24 -15.75 -0.65
CA GLN A 29 -2.69 -16.70 -1.63
C GLN A 29 -3.69 -17.15 -2.73
N THR A 30 -4.87 -16.57 -2.78
CA THR A 30 -5.88 -16.86 -3.79
C THR A 30 -6.07 -15.69 -4.74
N ASN A 31 -6.57 -14.55 -4.26
CA ASN A 31 -6.73 -13.35 -5.08
C ASN A 31 -5.79 -12.19 -4.68
N ILE A 32 -5.00 -12.39 -3.64
CA ILE A 32 -3.84 -11.55 -3.30
C ILE A 32 -2.62 -12.44 -3.02
N PRO A 33 -1.38 -11.98 -3.31
CA PRO A 33 -0.19 -12.83 -3.29
C PRO A 33 0.48 -12.95 -1.92
N PHE A 34 -0.27 -12.84 -0.82
CA PHE A 34 0.26 -13.00 0.54
C PHE A 34 -0.81 -13.50 1.50
N ASP A 35 -0.37 -14.06 2.64
CA ASP A 35 -1.25 -14.38 3.75
C ASP A 35 -1.56 -13.11 4.55
N VAL A 36 -2.84 -12.89 4.85
CA VAL A 36 -3.26 -11.75 5.66
C VAL A 36 -2.93 -12.03 7.13
N ARG A 37 -2.00 -11.28 7.67
CA ARG A 37 -1.53 -11.40 9.06
C ARG A 37 -2.09 -10.32 9.97
N ARG A 38 -2.53 -9.20 9.40
CA ARG A 38 -3.08 -8.06 10.12
C ARG A 38 -4.08 -7.33 9.25
N ILE A 39 -5.18 -6.90 9.86
CA ILE A 39 -6.17 -6.02 9.26
C ILE A 39 -6.29 -4.79 10.13
N TYR A 40 -6.29 -3.60 9.54
CA TYR A 40 -6.63 -2.37 10.22
C TYR A 40 -7.42 -1.47 9.28
N TYR A 41 -8.15 -0.53 9.83
CA TYR A 41 -8.93 0.42 9.04
C TYR A 41 -8.94 1.79 9.68
N LEU A 42 -8.93 2.80 8.83
CA LEU A 42 -9.00 4.20 9.20
C LEU A 42 -10.43 4.69 8.95
N TYR A 43 -10.98 5.38 9.91
CA TYR A 43 -12.34 5.92 9.84
C TYR A 43 -12.43 7.22 10.64
N ASP A 44 -13.54 7.95 10.50
CA ASP A 44 -13.75 9.25 11.16
C ASP A 44 -12.61 10.26 10.87
N ILE A 45 -12.09 10.24 9.64
CA ILE A 45 -11.00 11.13 9.25
C ILE A 45 -11.59 12.51 9.00
N PRO A 46 -11.13 13.55 9.74
CA PRO A 46 -11.60 14.91 9.52
C PRO A 46 -11.28 15.42 8.12
N GLY A 47 -12.14 16.27 7.56
CA GLY A 47 -11.90 16.87 6.26
C GLY A 47 -10.59 17.65 6.21
N GLY A 48 -9.80 17.43 5.15
CA GLY A 48 -8.51 18.06 4.94
C GLY A 48 -7.32 17.42 5.64
N GLU A 49 -7.54 16.35 6.41
CA GLU A 49 -6.45 15.61 7.06
C GLU A 49 -5.82 14.59 6.11
N ASP A 50 -4.50 14.50 6.16
CA ASP A 50 -3.70 13.51 5.47
C ASP A 50 -3.25 12.41 6.44
N ARG A 51 -3.08 11.21 5.93
CA ARG A 51 -2.69 10.03 6.72
C ARG A 51 -1.62 9.21 6.02
N GLY A 52 -0.93 8.35 6.79
CA GLY A 52 -0.13 7.26 6.26
C GLY A 52 1.21 7.65 5.65
N GLY A 53 1.78 8.82 5.96
CA GLY A 53 3.12 9.23 5.50
C GLY A 53 4.21 8.30 6.03
N HIS A 54 4.46 7.19 5.32
CA HIS A 54 5.47 6.19 5.66
C HIS A 54 5.76 5.24 4.50
N ALA A 55 6.80 4.44 4.67
CA ALA A 55 7.09 3.29 3.83
C ALA A 55 7.37 2.06 4.71
N HIS A 56 7.35 0.89 4.10
CA HIS A 56 7.69 -0.37 4.75
C HIS A 56 8.91 -1.02 4.09
N LYS A 57 9.72 -1.68 4.87
CA LYS A 57 10.89 -2.41 4.38
C LYS A 57 10.52 -3.75 3.75
N GLU A 58 9.58 -4.48 4.32
CA GLU A 58 9.22 -5.85 3.91
C GLU A 58 7.72 -6.07 3.71
N LEU A 59 6.86 -5.28 4.33
CA LEU A 59 5.43 -5.50 4.36
C LEU A 59 4.77 -5.19 3.02
N HIS A 60 3.90 -6.11 2.55
CA HIS A 60 2.96 -5.90 1.46
C HIS A 60 1.60 -5.52 2.03
N GLN A 61 0.88 -4.66 1.34
CA GLN A 61 -0.46 -4.23 1.74
C GLN A 61 -1.43 -4.25 0.56
N LEU A 62 -2.68 -4.57 0.86
CA LEU A 62 -3.82 -4.25 0.00
C LEU A 62 -4.62 -3.14 0.67
N ILE A 63 -4.81 -2.02 -0.02
CA ILE A 63 -5.57 -0.86 0.46
C ILE A 63 -6.89 -0.80 -0.31
N VAL A 64 -8.00 -0.72 0.41
CA VAL A 64 -9.36 -0.72 -0.15
C VAL A 64 -10.16 0.43 0.44
N ALA A 65 -10.91 1.15 -0.40
CA ALA A 65 -11.95 2.06 0.05
C ALA A 65 -13.22 1.24 0.37
N ALA A 66 -13.34 0.77 1.62
CA ALA A 66 -14.49 0.00 2.05
C ALA A 66 -15.77 0.83 2.09
N SER A 67 -15.64 2.15 2.23
CA SER A 67 -16.68 3.16 2.08
C SER A 67 -16.08 4.47 1.61
N GLY A 68 -16.83 5.25 0.81
CA GLY A 68 -16.37 6.53 0.32
C GLY A 68 -15.18 6.45 -0.63
N SER A 69 -14.35 7.48 -0.60
CA SER A 69 -13.19 7.60 -1.49
C SER A 69 -12.02 8.33 -0.83
N PHE A 70 -10.83 8.07 -1.34
CA PHE A 70 -9.60 8.80 -1.00
C PHE A 70 -8.54 8.59 -2.08
N ASN A 71 -7.52 9.40 -2.05
CA ASN A 71 -6.37 9.29 -2.92
C ASN A 71 -5.17 8.70 -2.18
N VAL A 72 -4.36 7.94 -2.91
CA VAL A 72 -3.07 7.40 -2.43
C VAL A 72 -1.96 7.95 -3.31
N LEU A 73 -1.08 8.73 -2.71
CA LEU A 73 0.20 9.10 -3.34
C LEU A 73 1.18 7.95 -3.13
N LEU A 74 1.79 7.49 -4.21
CA LEU A 74 2.89 6.51 -4.20
C LEU A 74 4.17 7.19 -4.70
N ASP A 75 5.29 6.92 -4.03
CA ASP A 75 6.59 7.49 -4.34
C ASP A 75 7.68 6.44 -4.15
N ASP A 76 8.44 6.17 -5.21
CA ASP A 76 9.56 5.21 -5.20
C ASP A 76 10.94 5.89 -5.07
N GLY A 77 10.95 7.19 -4.80
CA GLY A 77 12.16 8.01 -4.72
C GLY A 77 12.60 8.61 -6.04
N GLN A 78 12.04 8.19 -7.17
CA GLN A 78 12.30 8.72 -8.51
C GLN A 78 11.03 9.20 -9.21
N ASN A 79 9.96 8.43 -9.07
CA ASN A 79 8.67 8.68 -9.70
C ASN A 79 7.57 8.71 -8.66
N LYS A 80 6.51 9.44 -8.98
CA LYS A 80 5.31 9.55 -8.16
C LYS A 80 4.07 9.29 -9.00
N LYS A 81 3.05 8.69 -8.39
CA LYS A 81 1.73 8.61 -8.98
C LYS A 81 0.64 8.69 -7.90
N ILE A 82 -0.53 9.13 -8.32
CA ILE A 82 -1.72 9.18 -7.48
C ILE A 82 -2.70 8.14 -7.97
N VAL A 83 -3.23 7.33 -7.06
CA VAL A 83 -4.28 6.35 -7.31
C VAL A 83 -5.51 6.74 -6.50
N THR A 84 -6.65 6.89 -7.15
CA THR A 84 -7.93 7.13 -6.48
C THR A 84 -8.61 5.81 -6.17
N LEU A 85 -8.96 5.61 -4.90
CA LEU A 85 -9.76 4.47 -4.44
C LEU A 85 -11.15 4.97 -4.07
N ASN A 86 -12.19 4.45 -4.74
CA ASN A 86 -13.56 4.90 -4.59
C ASN A 86 -14.61 3.77 -4.66
N ARG A 87 -14.17 2.51 -4.62
CA ARG A 87 -15.05 1.33 -4.66
C ARG A 87 -14.52 0.24 -3.75
N PRO A 88 -15.42 -0.52 -3.07
CA PRO A 88 -14.98 -1.62 -2.21
C PRO A 88 -14.54 -2.88 -2.96
N ASP A 89 -14.82 -3.00 -4.26
CA ASP A 89 -14.57 -4.18 -5.07
C ASP A 89 -13.27 -4.11 -5.90
N TYR A 90 -12.38 -3.20 -5.57
CA TYR A 90 -10.98 -3.24 -6.01
C TYR A 90 -10.07 -2.65 -4.94
N GLY A 91 -8.82 -3.04 -4.98
CA GLY A 91 -7.83 -2.58 -4.03
C GLY A 91 -6.49 -2.26 -4.69
N LEU A 92 -5.69 -1.45 -4.01
CA LEU A 92 -4.34 -1.10 -4.41
C LEU A 92 -3.34 -1.98 -3.67
N MET A 93 -2.59 -2.79 -4.42
CA MET A 93 -1.43 -3.50 -3.89
C MET A 93 -0.26 -2.53 -3.75
N VAL A 94 0.29 -2.42 -2.55
CA VAL A 94 1.50 -1.64 -2.28
C VAL A 94 2.60 -2.60 -1.85
N VAL A 95 3.69 -2.62 -2.64
CA VAL A 95 4.87 -3.45 -2.38
C VAL A 95 5.84 -2.75 -1.42
N PRO A 96 6.78 -3.48 -0.80
CA PRO A 96 7.79 -2.88 0.06
C PRO A 96 8.65 -1.82 -0.65
N GLY A 97 9.16 -0.86 0.12
CA GLY A 97 10.06 0.16 -0.41
C GLY A 97 9.37 1.28 -1.18
N ILE A 98 8.09 1.48 -0.96
CA ILE A 98 7.29 2.54 -1.55
C ILE A 98 6.76 3.46 -0.45
N TRP A 99 7.08 4.73 -0.53
CA TRP A 99 6.46 5.75 0.32
C TRP A 99 5.02 5.98 -0.12
N ARG A 100 4.10 6.09 0.85
CA ARG A 100 2.69 6.37 0.57
C ARG A 100 2.14 7.43 1.51
N GLU A 101 1.22 8.20 0.98
CA GLU A 101 0.40 9.16 1.72
C GLU A 101 -1.04 9.01 1.27
N LEU A 102 -1.97 9.14 2.22
CA LEU A 102 -3.41 9.05 1.99
C LEU A 102 -4.02 10.42 2.21
N PHE A 103 -4.84 10.90 1.29
CA PHE A 103 -5.38 12.25 1.33
C PHE A 103 -6.72 12.37 0.58
N GLU A 104 -7.36 13.51 0.73
CA GLU A 104 -8.67 13.81 0.11
C GLU A 104 -9.74 12.76 0.44
N PHE A 105 -9.89 12.45 1.73
CA PHE A 105 -10.93 11.54 2.19
C PHE A 105 -12.31 12.16 2.05
N SER A 106 -13.25 11.44 1.42
CA SER A 106 -14.65 11.83 1.43
C SER A 106 -15.26 11.67 2.82
N SER A 107 -16.38 12.33 3.07
CA SER A 107 -17.13 12.15 4.33
C SER A 107 -17.54 10.69 4.50
N GLY A 108 -17.25 10.12 5.68
CA GLY A 108 -17.57 8.72 5.97
C GLY A 108 -16.70 7.70 5.27
N ALA A 109 -15.57 8.11 4.68
CA ALA A 109 -14.63 7.20 4.07
C ALA A 109 -14.05 6.21 5.08
N ILE A 110 -13.89 4.96 4.66
CA ILE A 110 -13.22 3.90 5.43
C ILE A 110 -12.09 3.35 4.56
N CYS A 111 -10.87 3.52 5.05
CA CYS A 111 -9.68 2.91 4.45
C CYS A 111 -9.40 1.59 5.14
N LEU A 112 -9.68 0.48 4.46
CA LEU A 112 -9.40 -0.87 4.94
C LEU A 112 -8.04 -1.32 4.41
N VAL A 113 -7.17 -1.82 5.30
CA VAL A 113 -5.84 -2.29 4.94
C VAL A 113 -5.65 -3.73 5.42
N LEU A 114 -5.29 -4.59 4.46
CA LEU A 114 -4.89 -5.98 4.71
C LEU A 114 -3.38 -6.07 4.55
N ALA A 115 -2.68 -6.59 5.55
CA ALA A 115 -1.22 -6.56 5.62
C ALA A 115 -0.62 -7.96 5.74
N SER A 116 0.52 -8.17 5.10
CA SER A 116 1.24 -9.44 5.03
C SER A 116 1.95 -9.83 6.32
N HIS A 117 2.17 -8.88 7.24
CA HIS A 117 2.91 -9.07 8.47
C HIS A 117 2.15 -8.53 9.67
N LYS A 118 2.42 -9.09 10.84
CA LYS A 118 2.02 -8.49 12.11
C LYS A 118 2.70 -7.12 12.28
N TYR A 119 2.18 -6.30 13.17
CA TYR A 119 2.78 -5.01 13.46
C TYR A 119 4.22 -5.18 13.95
N ASP A 120 5.13 -4.50 13.26
CA ASP A 120 6.54 -4.39 13.62
C ASP A 120 6.98 -2.95 13.37
N LYS A 121 7.27 -2.22 14.45
CA LYS A 121 7.71 -0.83 14.36
C LYS A 121 9.00 -0.66 13.56
N ASP A 122 9.87 -1.67 13.56
CA ASP A 122 11.17 -1.62 12.89
C ASP A 122 11.05 -1.79 11.36
N ASP A 123 9.92 -2.27 10.88
CA ASP A 123 9.58 -2.33 9.45
C ASP A 123 9.16 -0.97 8.88
N TYR A 124 8.72 -0.04 9.73
CA TYR A 124 8.26 1.28 9.32
C TYR A 124 9.41 2.26 9.10
N MET A 125 9.30 3.03 8.04
CA MET A 125 10.08 4.24 7.79
C MET A 125 9.11 5.41 7.80
N ARG A 126 9.06 6.17 8.90
CA ARG A 126 8.08 7.25 9.13
C ARG A 126 8.60 8.63 8.74
N ASN A 127 9.89 8.72 8.43
CA ASN A 127 10.56 9.93 7.98
C ASN A 127 11.02 9.74 6.54
N TYR A 128 10.74 10.70 5.67
CA TYR A 128 11.07 10.62 4.24
C TYR A 128 12.58 10.51 4.00
N ASP A 129 13.40 11.20 4.79
CA ASP A 129 14.86 11.10 4.66
C ASP A 129 15.37 9.70 5.02
N GLN A 130 14.77 9.05 6.03
CA GLN A 130 15.05 7.66 6.35
C GLN A 130 14.70 6.73 5.17
N PHE A 131 13.58 6.97 4.52
CA PHE A 131 13.16 6.23 3.32
C PHE A 131 14.16 6.40 2.18
N VAL A 132 14.58 7.61 1.87
CA VAL A 132 15.57 7.90 0.81
C VAL A 132 16.90 7.23 1.13
N ASN A 133 17.38 7.31 2.37
CA ASN A 133 18.62 6.64 2.80
C ASN A 133 18.53 5.11 2.66
N PHE A 134 17.40 4.53 2.99
CA PHE A 134 17.15 3.09 2.78
C PHE A 134 17.27 2.69 1.31
N LEU A 135 16.70 3.47 0.40
CA LEU A 135 16.79 3.23 -1.05
C LEU A 135 18.24 3.34 -1.54
N ASN A 136 18.98 4.35 -1.13
CA ASN A 136 20.37 4.58 -1.52
C ASN A 136 21.28 3.44 -1.04
N ASN A 137 21.08 2.92 0.17
CA ASN A 137 21.84 1.78 0.68
C ASN A 137 21.57 0.51 -0.11
N LYS A 138 20.35 0.27 -0.59
CA LYS A 138 20.04 -0.85 -1.48
C LYS A 138 20.76 -0.73 -2.81
N ASP A 139 20.85 0.44 -3.38
CA ASP A 139 21.55 0.67 -4.65
C ASP A 139 23.06 0.37 -4.52
N ILE A 140 23.69 0.77 -3.41
CA ILE A 140 25.10 0.48 -3.13
C ILE A 140 25.36 -1.03 -3.02
N ILE A 141 24.52 -1.77 -2.33
CA ILE A 141 24.65 -3.23 -2.16
C ILE A 141 24.51 -3.94 -3.52
N GLN A 142 23.59 -3.51 -4.37
CA GLN A 142 23.41 -4.08 -5.71
C GLN A 142 24.62 -3.82 -6.60
N THR A 143 25.17 -2.62 -6.58
CA THR A 143 26.36 -2.25 -7.36
C THR A 143 27.58 -3.08 -6.93
N ASN A 144 27.78 -3.28 -5.64
CA ASN A 144 28.89 -4.08 -5.13
C ASN A 144 28.78 -5.56 -5.52
N ASN A 145 27.56 -6.12 -5.53
CA ASN A 145 27.32 -7.52 -5.94
C ASN A 145 27.59 -7.75 -7.45
N ILE A 146 27.39 -6.75 -8.28
CA ILE A 146 27.70 -6.82 -9.72
C ILE A 146 29.21 -6.84 -9.96
N ASN A 147 29.99 -6.13 -9.14
CA ASN A 147 31.44 -6.04 -9.28
C ASN A 147 32.20 -7.28 -8.82
N TYR A 148 31.58 -8.22 -8.12
CA TYR A 148 32.18 -9.49 -7.69
C TYR A 148 32.00 -10.66 -8.68
N ASN A 149 31.24 -10.46 -9.76
CA ASN A 149 30.98 -11.46 -10.80
C ASN A 149 31.79 -11.26 -12.10
N LEU A 150 32.88 -10.51 -12.01
CA LEU A 150 33.83 -10.32 -13.14
C LEU A 150 35.12 -11.09 -12.91
#